data_d9038c98459e78b7e1b11f82eaaf8be3
#
_entry.id   d9038c98459e78b7e1b11f82eaaf8be3
#
_cell.length_a   1.000
_cell.length_b   1.000
_cell.length_c   1.000
_cell.angle_alpha   90.00
_cell.angle_beta   90.00
_cell.angle_gamma   90.00
#
_symmetry.space_group_name_H-M   'P 1'
#
loop_
_entity.id
_entity.type
_entity.pdbx_description
1 polymer ?
#
loop_
_entity_poly.entity_id
_entity_poly.type
_entity_poly.pdbx_seq_one_letter_code
_entity_poly.pdbx_strand_id
1 'polypeptide(L)'
;RETIDRSKTFAVYVKSVDTTTGSPAYNQYGNNGVQNNTTAINSQNRLTYAEVSLGYAKTFGVNNISAVVLASNDYRMINSNLPQNYTGVSGKISYDYKQKYLAEVAFGYNGVELYPQSKRYGLFPALGLGWNITNEDFMKNKLHWLDALKLRASYGKTGNANAGYYAYNQYYTTGSGYGFGSTIPSSTTTLTQGALANPNITWEKANKLNVGIDAAVLKNKLSFTLDYFNDNYYDLLQQRTDGSSIFGTAYVNENIGKNRYSGLEIQASWHDTKGAFNYYVSPNFSILKSEATYRAEPNWQYNWLKRTGQPVGQLFGYVAEGLFQSQSDINGHAFQGAGIVPGDIKYKDLNGDGIINGNDQTAIGNTKPLIYYGLNTGFSYKGFDVSILFQGVANNSMLLTGSGYWGFLNNGLGQAYEQQLNRWTPATAATATYPRLWLGNNNNNMATSTYWIHSANYLRIKNIELGYSFPKSFIKKAGLTETRLFLNATNLFTFSSTKNVDPEDYTNLYPIMKVINVGLNIKL
;
A
#
# COMPACT_ATOMS: atom_id res chain seq x y z
N ARG A 1 17.15 -8.70 -17.08
CA ARG A 1 17.13 -9.84 -16.17
C ARG A 1 16.90 -11.11 -16.98
N GLU A 2 17.84 -12.01 -16.92
CA GLU A 2 17.73 -13.36 -17.47
C GLU A 2 17.20 -14.29 -16.38
N THR A 3 16.22 -15.12 -16.70
CA THR A 3 15.72 -16.16 -15.79
C THR A 3 15.82 -17.50 -16.48
N ILE A 4 16.23 -18.49 -15.70
CA ILE A 4 16.21 -19.89 -16.10
C ILE A 4 15.05 -20.51 -15.33
N ASP A 5 14.03 -20.95 -16.04
CA ASP A 5 12.91 -21.68 -15.45
C ASP A 5 13.16 -23.17 -15.60
N ARG A 6 13.08 -23.90 -14.48
CA ARG A 6 13.19 -25.35 -14.41
C ARG A 6 11.92 -25.89 -13.78
N SER A 7 11.00 -26.29 -14.62
CA SER A 7 9.72 -26.86 -14.16
C SER A 7 9.62 -28.33 -14.51
N LYS A 8 9.06 -29.12 -13.60
CA LYS A 8 8.71 -30.52 -13.82
C LYS A 8 7.34 -30.77 -13.23
N THR A 9 6.46 -31.36 -14.00
CA THR A 9 5.15 -31.81 -13.52
C THR A 9 5.21 -33.25 -13.08
N PHE A 10 4.51 -33.58 -12.00
CA PHE A 10 4.38 -34.93 -11.47
C PHE A 10 2.91 -35.32 -11.43
N ALA A 11 2.63 -36.59 -11.78
CA ALA A 11 1.32 -37.15 -11.52
C ALA A 11 1.10 -37.32 -10.00
N VAL A 12 -0.07 -36.95 -9.53
CA VAL A 12 -0.51 -37.18 -8.14
C VAL A 12 -1.58 -38.27 -8.17
N TYR A 13 -1.46 -39.24 -7.30
CA TYR A 13 -2.43 -40.32 -7.16
C TYR A 13 -3.19 -40.17 -5.87
N VAL A 14 -4.51 -39.92 -5.97
CA VAL A 14 -5.39 -39.80 -4.79
C VAL A 14 -6.09 -41.15 -4.58
N LYS A 15 -5.90 -41.73 -3.40
CA LYS A 15 -6.58 -42.96 -3.00
C LYS A 15 -8.05 -42.66 -2.73
N SER A 16 -8.91 -43.39 -3.37
CA SER A 16 -10.35 -43.45 -3.13
C SER A 16 -10.76 -44.89 -2.82
N VAL A 17 -11.98 -45.07 -2.37
CA VAL A 17 -12.58 -46.41 -2.20
C VAL A 17 -13.61 -46.56 -3.31
N ASP A 18 -13.50 -47.58 -4.11
CA ASP A 18 -14.54 -47.97 -5.05
C ASP A 18 -15.79 -48.35 -4.27
N THR A 19 -16.84 -47.59 -4.45
CA THR A 19 -18.09 -47.76 -3.71
C THR A 19 -18.82 -49.06 -4.06
N THR A 20 -18.47 -49.70 -5.18
CA THR A 20 -19.08 -50.96 -5.63
C THR A 20 -18.34 -52.16 -5.10
N THR A 21 -17.02 -52.13 -5.04
CA THR A 21 -16.18 -53.26 -4.67
C THR A 21 -15.56 -53.17 -3.27
N GLY A 22 -15.59 -51.98 -2.67
CA GLY A 22 -14.92 -51.71 -1.40
C GLY A 22 -13.38 -51.68 -1.50
N SER A 23 -12.83 -51.83 -2.70
CA SER A 23 -11.39 -51.89 -2.93
C SER A 23 -10.78 -50.50 -3.06
N PRO A 24 -9.50 -50.32 -2.70
CA PRO A 24 -8.82 -49.05 -2.90
C PRO A 24 -8.61 -48.82 -4.40
N ALA A 25 -9.08 -47.65 -4.86
CA ALA A 25 -8.83 -47.14 -6.20
C ALA A 25 -7.88 -45.93 -6.12
N TYR A 26 -7.06 -45.71 -7.14
CA TYR A 26 -6.13 -44.59 -7.22
C TYR A 26 -6.45 -43.76 -8.46
N ASN A 27 -6.98 -42.59 -8.23
CA ASN A 27 -7.26 -41.63 -9.30
C ASN A 27 -6.01 -40.80 -9.57
N GLN A 28 -5.51 -40.87 -10.82
CA GLN A 28 -4.38 -40.05 -11.24
C GLN A 28 -4.85 -38.64 -11.62
N TYR A 29 -4.16 -37.64 -11.08
CA TYR A 29 -4.32 -36.24 -11.44
C TYR A 29 -3.01 -35.70 -12.02
N GLY A 30 -3.08 -35.10 -13.19
CA GLY A 30 -1.92 -34.65 -13.95
C GLY A 30 -1.10 -35.79 -14.57
N ASN A 31 -0.03 -35.42 -15.22
CA ASN A 31 0.90 -36.33 -15.86
C ASN A 31 2.35 -36.07 -15.43
N ASN A 32 3.17 -37.10 -15.40
CA ASN A 32 4.60 -36.93 -15.27
C ASN A 32 5.15 -36.27 -16.54
N GLY A 33 5.67 -35.06 -16.39
CA GLY A 33 6.37 -34.36 -17.47
C GLY A 33 7.88 -34.54 -17.40
N VAL A 34 8.56 -34.41 -18.51
CA VAL A 34 10.00 -34.23 -18.52
C VAL A 34 10.36 -32.87 -17.92
N GLN A 35 11.54 -32.77 -17.32
CA GLN A 35 12.00 -31.47 -16.83
C GLN A 35 12.16 -30.52 -18.01
N ASN A 36 11.43 -29.41 -17.95
CA ASN A 36 11.56 -28.35 -18.93
C ASN A 36 12.59 -27.33 -18.41
N ASN A 37 13.57 -27.03 -19.24
CA ASN A 37 14.56 -25.99 -18.97
C ASN A 37 14.36 -24.90 -20.03
N THR A 38 13.78 -23.79 -19.65
CA THR A 38 13.64 -22.64 -20.53
C THR A 38 14.46 -21.47 -20.00
N THR A 39 15.19 -20.83 -20.90
CA THR A 39 15.88 -19.58 -20.61
C THR A 39 15.17 -18.46 -21.34
N ALA A 40 14.82 -17.41 -20.64
CA ALA A 40 14.18 -16.25 -21.22
C ALA A 40 14.75 -14.96 -20.65
N ILE A 41 14.87 -13.94 -21.48
CA ILE A 41 15.09 -12.57 -21.02
C ILE A 41 13.73 -12.02 -20.59
N ASN A 42 13.48 -12.03 -19.28
CA ASN A 42 12.17 -11.64 -18.72
C ASN A 42 12.00 -10.15 -18.59
N SER A 43 13.08 -9.39 -18.51
CA SER A 43 12.99 -7.94 -18.47
C SER A 43 14.22 -7.27 -19.09
N GLN A 44 13.96 -6.25 -19.86
CA GLN A 44 14.98 -5.42 -20.51
C GLN A 44 14.56 -3.95 -20.30
N ASN A 45 15.29 -3.25 -19.45
CA ASN A 45 14.95 -1.87 -19.10
C ASN A 45 16.07 -0.93 -19.57
N ARG A 46 15.67 0.17 -20.20
CA ARG A 46 16.56 1.28 -20.54
C ARG A 46 16.04 2.54 -19.87
N LEU A 47 16.89 3.18 -19.08
CA LEU A 47 16.66 4.47 -18.48
C LEU A 47 17.73 5.44 -18.96
N THR A 48 17.33 6.60 -19.47
CA THR A 48 18.24 7.69 -19.81
C THR A 48 17.70 8.96 -19.17
N TYR A 49 18.48 9.54 -18.27
CA TYR A 49 18.15 10.79 -17.60
C TYR A 49 19.17 11.86 -17.96
N ALA A 50 18.67 13.04 -18.30
CA ALA A 50 19.48 14.23 -18.53
C ALA A 50 18.88 15.41 -17.78
N GLU A 51 19.73 16.20 -17.15
CA GLU A 51 19.35 17.37 -16.37
C GLU A 51 20.33 18.51 -16.57
N VAL A 52 19.80 19.72 -16.69
CA VAL A 52 20.59 20.96 -16.66
C VAL A 52 19.93 21.88 -15.64
N SER A 53 20.72 22.40 -14.72
CA SER A 53 20.22 23.34 -13.70
C SER A 53 21.06 24.62 -13.65
N LEU A 54 20.39 25.73 -13.36
CA LEU A 54 21.01 27.02 -13.09
C LEU A 54 20.54 27.50 -11.72
N GLY A 55 21.51 27.72 -10.82
CA GLY A 55 21.26 28.19 -9.47
C GLY A 55 21.84 29.58 -9.23
N TYR A 56 21.14 30.38 -8.44
CA TYR A 56 21.58 31.67 -7.95
C TYR A 56 21.30 31.78 -6.47
N ALA A 57 22.26 32.23 -5.68
CA ALA A 57 22.09 32.51 -4.28
C ALA A 57 22.89 33.75 -3.89
N LYS A 58 22.25 34.69 -3.20
CA LYS A 58 22.91 35.92 -2.75
C LYS A 58 22.26 36.47 -1.49
N THR A 59 23.11 37.00 -0.63
CA THR A 59 22.70 37.76 0.56
C THR A 59 22.90 39.25 0.31
N PHE A 60 21.87 40.05 0.52
CA PHE A 60 21.88 41.50 0.41
C PHE A 60 21.55 42.09 1.80
N GLY A 61 22.56 42.35 2.60
CA GLY A 61 22.37 42.77 3.98
C GLY A 61 21.59 41.73 4.79
N VAL A 62 20.33 42.01 5.10
CA VAL A 62 19.44 41.15 5.88
C VAL A 62 18.51 40.27 5.02
N ASN A 63 18.63 40.37 3.70
CA ASN A 63 17.79 39.67 2.74
C ASN A 63 18.59 38.54 2.08
N ASN A 64 18.08 37.32 2.14
CA ASN A 64 18.65 36.19 1.43
C ASN A 64 17.71 35.77 0.31
N ILE A 65 18.24 35.64 -0.90
CA ILE A 65 17.50 35.19 -2.06
C ILE A 65 18.22 33.97 -2.62
N SER A 66 17.49 32.91 -2.87
CA SER A 66 17.97 31.78 -3.67
C SER A 66 16.95 31.42 -4.74
N ALA A 67 17.45 31.11 -5.93
CA ALA A 67 16.64 30.68 -7.05
C ALA A 67 17.32 29.50 -7.75
N VAL A 68 16.53 28.57 -8.24
CA VAL A 68 17.00 27.48 -9.09
C VAL A 68 15.97 27.24 -10.19
N VAL A 69 16.46 27.04 -11.42
CA VAL A 69 15.68 26.56 -12.56
C VAL A 69 16.36 25.31 -13.08
N LEU A 70 15.57 24.32 -13.39
CA LEU A 70 15.98 23.01 -13.79
C LEU A 70 15.21 22.59 -15.04
N ALA A 71 15.88 22.12 -16.06
CA ALA A 71 15.28 21.43 -17.19
C ALA A 71 15.72 19.96 -17.17
N SER A 72 14.78 19.04 -17.30
CA SER A 72 15.05 17.61 -17.25
C SER A 72 14.32 16.82 -18.33
N ASN A 73 14.93 15.72 -18.75
CA ASN A 73 14.33 14.71 -19.59
C ASN A 73 14.60 13.33 -19.01
N ASP A 74 13.56 12.53 -18.81
CA ASP A 74 13.61 11.16 -18.30
C ASP A 74 12.95 10.24 -19.32
N TYR A 75 13.78 9.50 -20.07
CA TYR A 75 13.36 8.54 -21.06
C TYR A 75 13.43 7.13 -20.46
N ARG A 76 12.30 6.42 -20.46
CA ARG A 76 12.15 5.07 -19.91
C ARG A 76 11.57 4.12 -20.95
N MET A 77 12.24 3.00 -21.16
CA MET A 77 11.72 1.86 -21.91
C MET A 77 11.76 0.62 -21.01
N ILE A 78 10.63 0.01 -20.79
CA ILE A 78 10.48 -1.17 -19.92
C ILE A 78 9.99 -2.33 -20.78
N ASN A 79 10.82 -3.37 -20.84
CA ASN A 79 10.60 -4.55 -21.70
C ASN A 79 10.43 -4.14 -23.17
N SER A 80 9.45 -4.72 -23.85
CA SER A 80 9.08 -4.42 -25.23
C SER A 80 8.01 -3.34 -25.36
N ASN A 81 7.72 -2.61 -24.27
CA ASN A 81 6.73 -1.54 -24.28
C ASN A 81 7.26 -0.32 -25.06
N LEU A 82 6.33 0.50 -25.50
CA LEU A 82 6.67 1.79 -26.09
C LEU A 82 7.38 2.66 -25.03
N PRO A 83 8.35 3.47 -25.43
CA PRO A 83 9.04 4.34 -24.51
C PRO A 83 8.10 5.37 -23.86
N GLN A 84 8.43 5.76 -22.65
CA GLN A 84 7.81 6.88 -21.94
C GLN A 84 8.85 7.98 -21.82
N ASN A 85 8.50 9.16 -22.24
CA ASN A 85 9.36 10.34 -22.14
C ASN A 85 8.69 11.38 -21.25
N TYR A 86 9.35 11.70 -20.14
CA TYR A 86 8.97 12.77 -19.22
C TYR A 86 9.94 13.93 -19.43
N THR A 87 9.43 15.08 -19.81
CA THR A 87 10.25 16.28 -20.01
C THR A 87 9.63 17.47 -19.32
N GLY A 88 10.44 18.34 -18.79
CA GLY A 88 9.90 19.51 -18.11
C GLY A 88 10.92 20.52 -17.65
N VAL A 89 10.38 21.64 -17.21
CA VAL A 89 11.11 22.70 -16.55
C VAL A 89 10.48 22.94 -15.18
N SER A 90 11.31 22.97 -14.15
CA SER A 90 10.90 23.26 -12.79
C SER A 90 11.74 24.39 -12.22
N GLY A 91 11.18 25.16 -11.33
CA GLY A 91 11.92 26.24 -10.70
C GLY A 91 11.41 26.55 -9.30
N LYS A 92 12.27 27.17 -8.52
CA LYS A 92 11.99 27.58 -7.15
C LYS A 92 12.73 28.88 -6.84
N ILE A 93 12.04 29.80 -6.17
CA ILE A 93 12.61 31.03 -5.61
C ILE A 93 12.27 31.04 -4.14
N SER A 94 13.28 31.16 -3.29
CA SER A 94 13.14 31.27 -1.84
C SER A 94 13.68 32.64 -1.39
N TYR A 95 12.96 33.28 -0.55
CA TYR A 95 13.29 34.57 0.05
C TYR A 95 13.22 34.49 1.57
N ASP A 96 14.22 35.05 2.22
CA ASP A 96 14.33 35.14 3.68
C ASP A 96 14.67 36.59 4.05
N TYR A 97 13.85 37.17 4.91
CA TYR A 97 14.08 38.47 5.50
C TYR A 97 14.45 38.35 6.98
N LYS A 98 15.67 38.71 7.35
CA LYS A 98 16.21 38.66 8.72
C LYS A 98 16.04 37.32 9.41
N GLN A 99 15.91 36.23 8.67
CA GLN A 99 15.53 34.92 9.19
C GLN A 99 14.21 34.93 10.01
N LYS A 100 13.38 35.96 9.83
CA LYS A 100 12.07 36.10 10.45
C LYS A 100 10.97 35.64 9.54
N TYR A 101 10.93 36.16 8.32
CA TYR A 101 9.90 35.90 7.33
C TYR A 101 10.49 35.14 6.15
N LEU A 102 9.90 34.01 5.86
CA LEU A 102 10.31 33.11 4.81
C LEU A 102 9.21 33.01 3.77
N ALA A 103 9.53 33.13 2.51
CA ALA A 103 8.59 32.92 1.41
C ALA A 103 9.26 32.06 0.32
N GLU A 104 8.50 31.14 -0.23
CA GLU A 104 8.96 30.28 -1.32
C GLU A 104 7.88 30.18 -2.38
N VAL A 105 8.25 30.36 -3.64
CA VAL A 105 7.41 30.09 -4.79
C VAL A 105 8.11 29.03 -5.64
N ALA A 106 7.39 27.98 -5.99
CA ALA A 106 7.89 26.91 -6.83
C ALA A 106 6.90 26.62 -7.96
N PHE A 107 7.40 26.11 -9.06
CA PHE A 107 6.58 25.62 -10.16
C PHE A 107 7.23 24.41 -10.83
N GLY A 108 6.40 23.55 -11.40
CA GLY A 108 6.79 22.51 -12.35
C GLY A 108 5.91 22.62 -13.59
N TYR A 109 6.53 22.67 -14.76
CA TYR A 109 5.85 22.58 -16.05
C TYR A 109 6.35 21.32 -16.75
N ASN A 110 5.60 20.24 -16.62
CA ASN A 110 6.03 18.90 -17.00
C ASN A 110 5.11 18.28 -18.04
N GLY A 111 5.68 17.54 -18.97
CA GLY A 111 4.98 16.85 -20.03
C GLY A 111 5.32 15.36 -20.09
N VAL A 112 4.35 14.55 -20.53
CA VAL A 112 4.54 13.12 -20.76
C VAL A 112 3.76 12.66 -21.99
N GLU A 113 4.35 11.77 -22.78
CA GLU A 113 3.77 11.30 -24.04
C GLU A 113 2.53 10.40 -23.86
N LEU A 114 2.22 9.98 -22.64
CA LEU A 114 1.02 9.20 -22.33
C LEU A 114 -0.28 9.96 -22.63
N TYR A 115 -0.20 11.28 -22.82
CA TYR A 115 -1.36 12.14 -23.09
C TYR A 115 -1.32 12.73 -24.50
N PRO A 116 -2.48 13.05 -25.09
CA PRO A 116 -2.55 13.72 -26.39
C PRO A 116 -1.81 15.06 -26.34
N GLN A 117 -1.29 15.51 -27.48
CA GLN A 117 -0.42 16.69 -27.57
C GLN A 117 -0.99 17.93 -26.89
N SER A 118 -2.29 18.17 -26.99
CA SER A 118 -2.99 19.29 -26.36
C SER A 118 -3.11 19.22 -24.84
N LYS A 119 -2.93 18.03 -24.24
CA LYS A 119 -3.09 17.74 -22.80
C LYS A 119 -1.81 17.22 -22.15
N ARG A 120 -0.72 17.18 -22.92
CA ARG A 120 0.55 16.58 -22.52
C ARG A 120 1.21 17.30 -21.38
N TYR A 121 1.18 18.63 -21.37
CA TYR A 121 1.86 19.46 -20.38
C TYR A 121 0.92 19.92 -19.27
N GLY A 122 1.40 19.85 -18.03
CA GLY A 122 0.73 20.35 -16.84
C GLY A 122 1.58 21.37 -16.09
N LEU A 123 0.94 22.43 -15.58
CA LEU A 123 1.56 23.42 -14.70
C LEU A 123 1.16 23.16 -13.25
N PHE A 124 2.17 23.07 -12.38
CA PHE A 124 2.04 22.71 -10.97
C PHE A 124 2.73 23.74 -10.07
N PRO A 125 2.05 24.86 -9.75
CA PRO A 125 2.60 25.89 -8.88
C PRO A 125 2.45 25.52 -7.41
N ALA A 126 3.35 26.07 -6.56
CA ALA A 126 3.28 25.97 -5.11
C ALA A 126 3.80 27.26 -4.46
N LEU A 127 3.23 27.59 -3.30
CA LEU A 127 3.60 28.72 -2.44
C LEU A 127 3.82 28.21 -1.03
N GLY A 128 4.90 28.63 -0.38
CA GLY A 128 5.22 28.36 1.01
C GLY A 128 5.52 29.65 1.75
N LEU A 129 5.04 29.76 2.98
CA LEU A 129 5.29 30.87 3.90
C LEU A 129 5.77 30.33 5.24
N GLY A 130 6.71 31.02 5.86
CA GLY A 130 7.22 30.70 7.19
C GLY A 130 7.47 31.96 8.02
N TRP A 131 7.18 31.86 9.31
CA TRP A 131 7.44 32.91 10.28
C TRP A 131 8.17 32.35 11.49
N ASN A 132 9.43 32.77 11.65
CA ASN A 132 10.23 32.46 12.83
C ASN A 132 9.92 33.45 13.94
N ILE A 133 8.98 33.14 14.80
CA ILE A 133 8.47 34.00 15.85
C ILE A 133 9.57 34.32 16.88
N THR A 134 10.41 33.36 17.20
CA THR A 134 11.51 33.57 18.16
C THR A 134 12.55 34.59 17.70
N ASN A 135 12.64 34.87 16.38
CA ASN A 135 13.55 35.87 15.85
C ASN A 135 12.97 37.29 15.92
N GLU A 136 11.72 37.47 16.38
CA GLU A 136 11.09 38.75 16.55
C GLU A 136 11.60 39.50 17.78
N ASP A 137 11.71 40.84 17.69
CA ASP A 137 12.25 41.64 18.77
C ASP A 137 11.39 41.61 20.02
N PHE A 138 10.06 41.44 19.87
CA PHE A 138 9.16 41.25 20.98
C PHE A 138 9.29 39.93 21.72
N MET A 139 9.92 38.90 21.08
CA MET A 139 10.17 37.60 21.68
C MET A 139 11.55 37.48 22.30
N LYS A 140 12.52 38.27 21.83
CA LYS A 140 13.87 38.27 22.37
C LYS A 140 13.85 38.53 23.87
N ASN A 141 14.49 37.67 24.64
CA ASN A 141 14.63 37.77 26.10
C ASN A 141 13.32 37.64 26.93
N LYS A 142 12.18 37.26 26.31
CA LYS A 142 10.92 37.09 27.06
C LYS A 142 10.68 35.69 27.57
N LEU A 143 11.06 34.68 26.77
CA LEU A 143 10.79 33.28 27.08
C LEU A 143 12.10 32.47 26.99
N HIS A 144 12.87 32.47 28.07
CA HIS A 144 14.18 31.76 28.13
C HIS A 144 14.11 30.26 27.98
N TRP A 145 12.92 29.68 28.04
CA TRP A 145 12.69 28.23 27.84
C TRP A 145 12.33 27.88 26.40
N LEU A 146 11.99 28.86 25.55
CA LEU A 146 11.59 28.70 24.15
C LEU A 146 12.78 29.06 23.25
N ASP A 147 13.42 28.04 22.67
CA ASP A 147 14.61 28.19 21.83
C ASP A 147 14.25 28.50 20.37
N ALA A 148 13.20 27.87 19.86
CA ALA A 148 12.68 28.10 18.51
C ALA A 148 11.16 27.95 18.46
N LEU A 149 10.51 28.81 17.69
CA LEU A 149 9.09 28.69 17.32
C LEU A 149 8.92 29.22 15.90
N LYS A 150 8.51 28.33 15.00
CA LYS A 150 8.22 28.64 13.60
C LYS A 150 6.83 28.19 13.23
N LEU A 151 6.06 29.08 12.64
CA LEU A 151 4.82 28.77 11.95
C LEU A 151 5.11 28.65 10.46
N ARG A 152 4.47 27.70 9.81
CA ARG A 152 4.59 27.49 8.36
C ARG A 152 3.26 27.12 7.74
N ALA A 153 3.07 27.55 6.51
CA ALA A 153 1.94 27.16 5.69
C ALA A 153 2.40 26.99 4.24
N SER A 154 1.89 25.99 3.57
CA SER A 154 2.11 25.80 2.14
C SER A 154 0.84 25.39 1.45
N TYR A 155 0.69 25.86 0.20
CA TYR A 155 -0.37 25.44 -0.69
C TYR A 155 0.21 25.23 -2.09
N GLY A 156 -0.09 24.08 -2.68
CA GLY A 156 0.46 23.75 -3.99
C GLY A 156 -0.42 22.80 -4.78
N LYS A 157 -0.21 22.81 -6.07
CA LYS A 157 -0.80 21.88 -7.03
C LYS A 157 0.23 20.84 -7.45
N THR A 158 -0.16 19.57 -7.46
CA THR A 158 0.67 18.47 -7.96
C THR A 158 -0.06 17.71 -9.06
N GLY A 159 0.70 17.07 -9.94
CA GLY A 159 0.18 16.21 -10.99
C GLY A 159 0.80 14.80 -10.94
N ASN A 160 0.02 13.82 -11.33
CA ASN A 160 0.45 12.45 -11.48
C ASN A 160 0.07 11.94 -12.88
N ALA A 161 1.04 11.37 -13.61
CA ALA A 161 0.81 10.74 -14.90
C ALA A 161 0.54 9.25 -14.69
N ASN A 162 -0.74 8.89 -14.69
CA ASN A 162 -1.20 7.52 -14.40
C ASN A 162 -2.04 6.94 -15.56
N ALA A 163 -1.84 7.41 -16.78
CA ALA A 163 -2.52 6.87 -17.95
C ALA A 163 -1.83 5.60 -18.47
N GLY A 164 -2.62 4.68 -19.02
CA GLY A 164 -2.10 3.61 -19.85
C GLY A 164 -1.45 4.16 -21.14
N TYR A 165 -0.62 3.34 -21.78
CA TYR A 165 0.04 3.73 -23.03
C TYR A 165 -0.97 4.13 -24.09
N TYR A 166 -0.88 5.37 -24.55
CA TYR A 166 -1.66 5.92 -25.67
C TYR A 166 -3.16 5.66 -25.57
N ALA A 167 -3.73 5.71 -24.36
CA ALA A 167 -5.16 5.49 -24.09
C ALA A 167 -6.08 6.48 -24.83
N TYR A 168 -5.52 7.49 -25.46
CA TYR A 168 -6.25 8.42 -26.33
C TYR A 168 -6.41 7.94 -27.78
N ASN A 169 -5.77 6.82 -28.15
CA ASN A 169 -5.89 6.18 -29.47
C ASN A 169 -6.74 4.92 -29.35
N GLN A 170 -7.58 4.66 -30.35
CA GLN A 170 -8.31 3.41 -30.46
C GLN A 170 -7.33 2.29 -30.87
N TYR A 171 -7.36 1.18 -30.17
CA TYR A 171 -6.57 0.01 -30.50
C TYR A 171 -7.43 -1.23 -30.69
N TYR A 172 -6.91 -2.18 -31.42
CA TYR A 172 -7.54 -3.46 -31.69
C TYR A 172 -6.57 -4.56 -31.26
N THR A 173 -7.10 -5.62 -30.68
CA THR A 173 -6.35 -6.80 -30.24
C THR A 173 -6.78 -8.02 -31.03
N THR A 174 -5.92 -9.00 -31.08
CA THR A 174 -6.29 -10.31 -31.62
C THR A 174 -7.34 -10.94 -30.70
N GLY A 175 -8.49 -11.25 -31.26
CA GLY A 175 -9.60 -11.89 -30.54
C GLY A 175 -9.58 -13.41 -30.66
N SER A 176 -10.52 -14.04 -29.97
CA SER A 176 -10.82 -15.46 -30.14
C SER A 176 -11.20 -15.73 -31.60
N GLY A 177 -10.69 -16.81 -32.16
CA GLY A 177 -10.99 -17.15 -33.55
C GLY A 177 -12.50 -17.28 -33.81
N TYR A 178 -12.92 -17.00 -35.02
CA TYR A 178 -14.28 -17.23 -35.48
C TYR A 178 -14.31 -18.46 -36.38
N GLY A 179 -15.23 -19.37 -36.10
CA GLY A 179 -15.44 -20.59 -36.90
C GLY A 179 -16.37 -20.30 -38.08
N PHE A 180 -15.94 -20.62 -39.29
CA PHE A 180 -16.76 -20.58 -40.50
C PHE A 180 -17.15 -22.01 -40.93
N GLY A 181 -18.39 -22.16 -41.33
CA GLY A 181 -18.90 -23.42 -41.87
C GLY A 181 -19.61 -24.33 -40.86
N SER A 182 -20.09 -25.48 -41.31
CA SER A 182 -20.85 -26.44 -40.51
C SER A 182 -19.97 -27.38 -39.67
N THR A 183 -18.67 -27.46 -39.96
CA THR A 183 -17.68 -28.20 -39.18
C THR A 183 -16.66 -27.23 -38.65
N ILE A 184 -16.56 -27.14 -37.32
CA ILE A 184 -15.64 -26.24 -36.61
C ILE A 184 -14.24 -26.84 -36.56
N PRO A 185 -13.31 -26.56 -37.45
CA PRO A 185 -11.92 -26.83 -37.14
C PRO A 185 -10.94 -25.73 -37.44
N SER A 186 -11.26 -24.71 -38.17
CA SER A 186 -10.29 -23.62 -38.38
C SER A 186 -10.77 -22.33 -37.74
N SER A 187 -10.16 -21.98 -36.60
CA SER A 187 -10.33 -20.65 -36.03
C SER A 187 -9.54 -19.63 -36.86
N THR A 188 -10.24 -18.76 -37.56
CA THR A 188 -9.61 -17.60 -38.19
C THR A 188 -9.38 -16.54 -37.13
N THR A 189 -8.15 -16.01 -37.03
CA THR A 189 -7.83 -14.91 -36.16
C THR A 189 -8.75 -13.73 -36.41
N THR A 190 -9.44 -13.25 -35.37
CA THR A 190 -10.30 -12.07 -35.45
C THR A 190 -9.61 -10.87 -34.79
N LEU A 191 -10.04 -9.67 -35.16
CA LEU A 191 -9.70 -8.45 -34.45
C LEU A 191 -10.85 -8.08 -33.53
N THR A 192 -10.54 -7.85 -32.29
CA THR A 192 -11.50 -7.37 -31.28
C THR A 192 -11.14 -5.94 -30.93
N GLN A 193 -12.14 -5.06 -30.90
CA GLN A 193 -11.97 -3.70 -30.45
C GLN A 193 -11.58 -3.69 -28.97
N GLY A 194 -10.50 -3.00 -28.63
CA GLY A 194 -10.13 -2.72 -27.24
C GLY A 194 -11.07 -1.70 -26.59
N ALA A 195 -10.74 -1.27 -25.38
CA ALA A 195 -11.47 -0.19 -24.73
C ALA A 195 -11.51 1.05 -25.63
N LEU A 196 -12.60 1.83 -25.54
CA LEU A 196 -12.75 3.05 -26.33
C LEU A 196 -11.59 4.03 -26.07
N ALA A 197 -11.21 4.77 -27.08
CA ALA A 197 -10.23 5.84 -26.95
C ALA A 197 -10.77 6.98 -26.09
N ASN A 198 -9.93 7.56 -25.24
CA ASN A 198 -10.24 8.80 -24.52
C ASN A 198 -9.37 9.95 -25.01
N PRO A 199 -9.79 10.76 -25.99
CA PRO A 199 -9.01 11.89 -26.48
C PRO A 199 -8.87 13.03 -25.45
N ASN A 200 -9.60 12.95 -24.34
CA ASN A 200 -9.60 13.95 -23.27
C ASN A 200 -8.76 13.57 -22.06
N ILE A 201 -8.10 12.43 -22.09
CA ILE A 201 -7.28 11.97 -20.98
C ILE A 201 -6.15 12.96 -20.64
N THR A 202 -5.93 13.22 -19.36
CA THR A 202 -4.95 14.18 -18.87
C THR A 202 -4.43 13.80 -17.49
N TRP A 203 -3.60 14.64 -16.92
CA TRP A 203 -3.01 14.49 -15.59
C TRP A 203 -4.07 14.34 -14.51
N GLU A 204 -3.86 13.38 -13.62
CA GLU A 204 -4.47 13.39 -12.29
C GLU A 204 -3.85 14.53 -11.48
N LYS A 205 -4.63 15.22 -10.66
CA LYS A 205 -4.18 16.43 -9.97
C LYS A 205 -4.54 16.38 -8.49
N ALA A 206 -3.77 17.11 -7.67
CA ALA A 206 -4.11 17.35 -6.29
C ALA A 206 -3.78 18.79 -5.91
N ASN A 207 -4.68 19.41 -5.14
CA ASN A 207 -4.41 20.63 -4.39
C ASN A 207 -4.07 20.21 -2.95
N LYS A 208 -2.91 20.63 -2.46
CA LYS A 208 -2.35 20.22 -1.17
C LYS A 208 -2.16 21.43 -0.29
N LEU A 209 -2.77 21.41 0.89
CA LEU A 209 -2.58 22.37 1.97
C LEU A 209 -1.83 21.70 3.11
N ASN A 210 -0.77 22.32 3.60
CA ASN A 210 -0.11 21.95 4.85
C ASN A 210 0.07 23.20 5.72
N VAL A 211 -0.28 23.09 7.01
CA VAL A 211 -0.03 24.10 8.02
C VAL A 211 0.67 23.44 9.19
N GLY A 212 1.80 24.00 9.60
CA GLY A 212 2.64 23.35 10.62
C GLY A 212 3.24 24.34 11.62
N ILE A 213 3.61 23.76 12.76
CA ILE A 213 4.31 24.42 13.85
C ILE A 213 5.57 23.61 14.16
N ASP A 214 6.72 24.25 14.16
CA ASP A 214 7.97 23.68 14.64
C ASP A 214 8.39 24.45 15.91
N ALA A 215 8.67 23.74 16.98
CA ALA A 215 9.14 24.35 18.22
C ALA A 215 10.30 23.57 18.85
N ALA A 216 11.20 24.29 19.51
CA ALA A 216 12.25 23.74 20.32
C ALA A 216 12.30 24.47 21.66
N VAL A 217 12.48 23.73 22.75
CA VAL A 217 12.44 24.25 24.10
C VAL A 217 13.54 23.63 24.97
N LEU A 218 13.78 24.24 26.14
CA LEU A 218 14.69 23.70 27.16
C LEU A 218 16.13 23.53 26.66
N LYS A 219 16.66 24.54 25.97
CA LYS A 219 17.99 24.53 25.33
C LYS A 219 18.08 23.45 24.25
N ASN A 220 17.05 23.38 23.40
CA ASN A 220 16.88 22.40 22.34
C ASN A 220 16.81 20.93 22.80
N LYS A 221 16.59 20.66 24.11
CA LYS A 221 16.46 19.27 24.57
C LYS A 221 15.16 18.63 24.10
N LEU A 222 14.10 19.39 23.96
CA LEU A 222 12.82 18.95 23.41
C LEU A 222 12.50 19.77 22.17
N SER A 223 12.34 19.07 21.06
CA SER A 223 11.76 19.62 19.84
C SER A 223 10.45 18.91 19.50
N PHE A 224 9.50 19.62 18.90
CA PHE A 224 8.31 19.01 18.36
C PHE A 224 7.86 19.69 17.08
N THR A 225 7.24 18.91 16.21
CA THR A 225 6.60 19.34 14.97
C THR A 225 5.16 18.86 14.97
N LEU A 226 4.25 19.74 14.63
CA LEU A 226 2.84 19.44 14.43
C LEU A 226 2.43 19.92 13.05
N ASP A 227 1.88 19.04 12.24
CA ASP A 227 1.36 19.32 10.91
C ASP A 227 -0.10 18.96 10.79
N TYR A 228 -0.89 19.84 10.21
CA TYR A 228 -2.19 19.53 9.62
C TYR A 228 -2.08 19.62 8.12
N PHE A 229 -2.54 18.57 7.42
CA PHE A 229 -2.62 18.57 5.97
C PHE A 229 -4.03 18.29 5.47
N ASN A 230 -4.34 18.81 4.26
CA ASN A 230 -5.59 18.55 3.56
C ASN A 230 -5.33 18.53 2.05
N ASP A 231 -5.36 17.33 1.49
CA ASP A 231 -5.05 17.06 0.10
C ASP A 231 -6.34 16.69 -0.65
N ASN A 232 -6.71 17.49 -1.63
CA ASN A 232 -7.86 17.26 -2.48
C ASN A 232 -7.39 16.80 -3.86
N TYR A 233 -7.55 15.50 -4.10
CA TYR A 233 -7.26 14.86 -5.39
C TYR A 233 -8.48 14.95 -6.29
N TYR A 234 -8.26 15.33 -7.55
CA TYR A 234 -9.31 15.46 -8.57
C TYR A 234 -8.77 15.09 -9.94
N ASP A 235 -9.65 14.96 -10.91
CA ASP A 235 -9.31 14.43 -12.23
C ASP A 235 -8.65 13.04 -12.15
N LEU A 236 -8.95 12.24 -11.11
CA LEU A 236 -8.44 10.88 -10.99
C LEU A 236 -9.03 9.99 -12.06
N LEU A 237 -8.21 9.18 -12.67
CA LEU A 237 -8.64 8.23 -13.69
C LEU A 237 -9.54 7.16 -13.08
N GLN A 238 -10.74 7.06 -13.59
CA GLN A 238 -11.75 6.13 -13.14
C GLN A 238 -12.58 5.62 -14.33
N GLN A 239 -12.84 4.32 -14.35
CA GLN A 239 -13.84 3.74 -15.25
C GLN A 239 -15.23 4.03 -14.71
N ARG A 240 -16.16 4.46 -15.59
CA ARG A 240 -17.57 4.60 -15.23
C ARG A 240 -18.20 3.26 -14.95
N THR A 241 -18.98 3.19 -13.88
CA THR A 241 -19.83 2.05 -13.55
C THR A 241 -21.33 2.41 -13.54
N ASP A 242 -21.62 3.70 -13.83
CA ASP A 242 -22.99 4.23 -14.01
C ASP A 242 -23.48 4.15 -15.46
N GLY A 243 -22.67 3.65 -16.36
CA GLY A 243 -23.00 3.50 -17.78
C GLY A 243 -23.82 2.25 -18.10
N SER A 244 -24.55 2.28 -19.20
CA SER A 244 -25.38 1.16 -19.66
C SER A 244 -24.52 -0.01 -20.17
N SER A 245 -24.85 -1.24 -19.74
CA SER A 245 -24.22 -2.47 -20.26
C SER A 245 -24.56 -2.76 -21.74
N ILE A 246 -25.57 -2.12 -22.28
CA ILE A 246 -25.97 -2.26 -23.71
C ILE A 246 -24.91 -1.69 -24.64
N PHE A 247 -23.98 -0.90 -24.12
CA PHE A 247 -22.94 -0.25 -24.91
C PHE A 247 -22.00 -1.24 -25.63
N GLY A 248 -21.93 -2.49 -25.18
CA GLY A 248 -21.24 -3.60 -25.86
C GLY A 248 -19.71 -3.59 -25.77
N THR A 249 -19.11 -2.56 -25.19
CA THR A 249 -17.66 -2.48 -24.95
C THR A 249 -17.37 -1.86 -23.58
N ALA A 250 -16.13 -2.07 -23.08
CA ALA A 250 -15.74 -1.50 -21.81
C ALA A 250 -15.62 0.03 -21.88
N TYR A 251 -16.13 0.73 -20.88
CA TYR A 251 -15.90 2.16 -20.72
C TYR A 251 -14.42 2.43 -20.49
N VAL A 252 -13.92 3.48 -21.08
CA VAL A 252 -12.55 3.93 -20.89
C VAL A 252 -12.40 4.64 -19.53
N ASN A 253 -11.16 4.71 -19.04
CA ASN A 253 -10.85 5.55 -17.90
C ASN A 253 -10.99 7.03 -18.25
N GLU A 254 -11.72 7.77 -17.44
CA GLU A 254 -11.95 9.20 -17.56
C GLU A 254 -11.40 9.93 -16.33
N ASN A 255 -11.00 11.19 -16.50
CA ASN A 255 -10.52 12.05 -15.41
C ASN A 255 -11.69 12.63 -14.60
N ILE A 256 -12.40 11.78 -13.84
CA ILE A 256 -13.65 12.13 -13.13
C ILE A 256 -13.60 11.85 -11.62
N GLY A 257 -12.73 10.96 -11.17
CA GLY A 257 -12.66 10.56 -9.76
C GLY A 257 -12.13 11.68 -8.87
N LYS A 258 -12.61 11.71 -7.60
CA LYS A 258 -12.12 12.65 -6.58
C LYS A 258 -11.95 11.94 -5.25
N ASN A 259 -10.82 12.20 -4.59
CA ASN A 259 -10.53 11.74 -3.23
C ASN A 259 -10.06 12.91 -2.38
N ARG A 260 -10.30 12.82 -1.07
CA ARG A 260 -9.73 13.73 -0.09
C ARG A 260 -8.95 12.94 0.95
N TYR A 261 -7.77 13.46 1.31
CA TYR A 261 -6.99 12.98 2.43
C TYR A 261 -6.70 14.16 3.36
N SER A 262 -6.89 13.97 4.65
CA SER A 262 -6.57 14.98 5.65
C SER A 262 -6.07 14.30 6.91
N GLY A 263 -5.28 15.00 7.70
CA GLY A 263 -4.76 14.39 8.92
C GLY A 263 -3.92 15.33 9.74
N LEU A 264 -3.47 14.78 10.87
CA LEU A 264 -2.52 15.39 11.79
C LEU A 264 -1.29 14.50 11.87
N GLU A 265 -0.12 15.11 11.81
CA GLU A 265 1.17 14.45 12.01
C GLU A 265 1.89 15.15 13.17
N ILE A 266 2.37 14.36 14.11
CA ILE A 266 3.04 14.82 15.31
C ILE A 266 4.37 14.09 15.40
N GLN A 267 5.44 14.83 15.59
CA GLN A 267 6.75 14.31 15.92
C GLN A 267 7.31 15.07 17.11
N ALA A 268 7.84 14.36 18.09
CA ALA A 268 8.60 14.94 19.17
C ALA A 268 9.96 14.28 19.28
N SER A 269 10.96 15.00 19.77
CA SER A 269 12.28 14.44 20.04
C SER A 269 12.81 15.05 21.32
N TRP A 270 13.09 14.19 22.29
CA TRP A 270 13.78 14.52 23.51
C TRP A 270 15.18 13.94 23.48
N HIS A 271 16.20 14.77 23.77
CA HIS A 271 17.56 14.30 23.99
C HIS A 271 18.16 15.02 25.19
N ASP A 272 18.91 14.29 25.99
CA ASP A 272 19.61 14.86 27.14
C ASP A 272 20.91 14.08 27.43
N THR A 273 21.81 14.76 28.12
CA THR A 273 23.10 14.22 28.57
C THR A 273 23.24 14.44 30.06
N LYS A 274 23.45 13.34 30.82
CA LYS A 274 23.74 13.38 32.26
C LYS A 274 25.08 12.70 32.55
N GLY A 275 26.12 13.49 32.68
CA GLY A 275 27.49 12.97 32.79
C GLY A 275 27.90 12.19 31.55
N ALA A 276 28.22 10.90 31.68
CA ALA A 276 28.59 10.02 30.57
C ALA A 276 27.36 9.36 29.90
N PHE A 277 26.14 9.57 30.39
CA PHE A 277 24.93 8.97 29.89
C PHE A 277 24.19 9.92 28.94
N ASN A 278 24.12 9.56 27.66
CA ASN A 278 23.35 10.26 26.65
C ASN A 278 22.15 9.42 26.30
N TYR A 279 20.97 10.02 26.17
CA TYR A 279 19.76 9.30 25.75
C TYR A 279 18.86 10.17 24.91
N TYR A 280 18.04 9.51 24.08
CA TYR A 280 17.02 10.16 23.28
C TYR A 280 15.73 9.33 23.22
N VAL A 281 14.62 10.04 23.04
CA VAL A 281 13.29 9.45 22.85
C VAL A 281 12.58 10.28 21.79
N SER A 282 12.24 9.68 20.67
CA SER A 282 11.64 10.36 19.51
C SER A 282 10.39 9.61 19.03
N PRO A 283 9.22 9.87 19.63
CA PRO A 283 7.94 9.36 19.14
C PRO A 283 7.50 10.12 17.88
N ASN A 284 6.77 9.42 17.01
CA ASN A 284 6.00 10.00 15.92
C ASN A 284 4.60 9.37 15.89
N PHE A 285 3.64 10.14 15.43
CA PHE A 285 2.25 9.74 15.38
C PHE A 285 1.54 10.45 14.23
N SER A 286 0.75 9.73 13.45
CA SER A 286 -0.03 10.28 12.35
C SER A 286 -1.44 9.69 12.35
N ILE A 287 -2.45 10.56 12.29
CA ILE A 287 -3.86 10.19 12.11
C ILE A 287 -4.29 10.68 10.74
N LEU A 288 -4.81 9.77 9.95
CA LEU A 288 -5.28 9.99 8.58
C LEU A 288 -6.79 9.82 8.50
N LYS A 289 -7.43 10.65 7.72
CA LYS A 289 -8.77 10.43 7.20
C LYS A 289 -8.69 10.46 5.68
N SER A 290 -9.25 9.44 5.04
CA SER A 290 -9.41 9.39 3.59
C SER A 290 -10.88 9.29 3.23
N GLU A 291 -11.27 9.87 2.09
CA GLU A 291 -12.64 9.87 1.61
C GLU A 291 -12.65 9.85 0.07
N ALA A 292 -13.39 8.93 -0.51
CA ALA A 292 -13.72 8.98 -1.93
C ALA A 292 -14.87 9.99 -2.13
N THR A 293 -14.54 11.25 -2.42
CA THR A 293 -15.52 12.34 -2.49
C THR A 293 -16.37 12.29 -3.75
N TYR A 294 -15.93 11.59 -4.78
CA TYR A 294 -16.72 11.31 -5.98
C TYR A 294 -16.30 10.00 -6.65
N ARG A 295 -17.27 9.18 -6.98
CA ARG A 295 -17.18 8.00 -7.82
C ARG A 295 -18.29 8.04 -8.87
N ALA A 296 -18.01 7.68 -10.13
CA ALA A 296 -19.03 7.46 -11.15
C ALA A 296 -19.66 6.07 -10.93
N GLU A 297 -20.57 5.99 -9.98
CA GLU A 297 -21.24 4.74 -9.56
C GLU A 297 -22.75 4.78 -9.87
N PRO A 298 -23.40 3.61 -10.02
CA PRO A 298 -24.82 3.52 -10.29
C PRO A 298 -25.64 4.24 -9.22
N ASN A 299 -26.88 4.58 -9.58
CA ASN A 299 -27.84 5.03 -8.59
C ASN A 299 -28.28 3.82 -7.75
N TRP A 300 -27.54 3.56 -6.67
CA TRP A 300 -27.80 2.44 -5.79
C TRP A 300 -29.16 2.55 -5.12
N GLN A 301 -29.89 1.45 -5.10
CA GLN A 301 -31.17 1.36 -4.39
C GLN A 301 -31.00 1.56 -2.88
N TYR A 302 -29.88 1.09 -2.32
CA TYR A 302 -29.60 1.14 -0.89
C TYR A 302 -28.35 1.99 -0.60
N ASN A 303 -28.44 2.83 0.43
CA ASN A 303 -27.35 3.74 0.79
C ASN A 303 -26.07 3.03 1.26
N TRP A 304 -26.19 1.83 1.84
CA TRP A 304 -25.04 1.07 2.31
C TRP A 304 -24.16 0.49 1.17
N LEU A 305 -24.66 0.49 -0.06
CA LEU A 305 -23.89 0.09 -1.25
C LEU A 305 -23.00 1.23 -1.78
N LYS A 306 -23.26 2.47 -1.39
CA LYS A 306 -22.54 3.63 -1.88
C LYS A 306 -21.06 3.61 -1.46
N ARG A 307 -20.21 3.80 -2.42
CA ARG A 307 -18.75 3.90 -2.23
C ARG A 307 -18.29 5.35 -2.12
N THR A 308 -19.02 6.29 -2.72
CA THR A 308 -18.83 7.74 -2.52
C THR A 308 -19.09 8.09 -1.06
N GLY A 309 -18.20 8.86 -0.45
CA GLY A 309 -18.21 9.20 0.97
C GLY A 309 -17.49 8.18 1.87
N GLN A 310 -17.13 7.01 1.36
CA GLN A 310 -16.40 6.00 2.13
C GLN A 310 -14.88 6.25 2.11
N PRO A 311 -14.13 5.69 3.08
CA PRO A 311 -12.69 5.72 3.05
C PRO A 311 -12.12 5.12 1.77
N VAL A 312 -11.00 5.66 1.29
CA VAL A 312 -10.27 5.06 0.17
C VAL A 312 -9.68 3.72 0.61
N GLY A 313 -10.00 2.64 -0.12
CA GLY A 313 -9.61 1.28 0.24
C GLY A 313 -10.64 0.54 1.09
N GLN A 314 -11.86 1.12 1.28
CA GLN A 314 -12.98 0.46 1.93
C GLN A 314 -13.35 -0.82 1.18
N LEU A 315 -13.36 -1.93 1.91
CA LEU A 315 -13.87 -3.20 1.41
C LEU A 315 -15.38 -3.26 1.54
N PHE A 316 -16.02 -3.85 0.53
CA PHE A 316 -17.44 -4.16 0.52
C PHE A 316 -17.61 -5.67 0.44
N GLY A 317 -18.55 -6.19 1.18
CA GLY A 317 -18.85 -7.62 1.23
C GLY A 317 -20.01 -7.92 2.16
N TYR A 318 -20.23 -9.20 2.39
CA TYR A 318 -21.32 -9.69 3.24
C TYR A 318 -20.99 -9.58 4.72
N VAL A 319 -22.00 -9.35 5.55
CA VAL A 319 -21.88 -9.46 7.00
C VAL A 319 -22.16 -10.91 7.41
N ALA A 320 -21.16 -11.60 7.94
CA ALA A 320 -21.32 -12.97 8.42
C ALA A 320 -21.97 -12.99 9.81
N GLU A 321 -22.94 -13.88 9.99
CA GLU A 321 -23.63 -14.14 11.25
C GLU A 321 -23.16 -15.43 11.95
N GLY A 322 -22.14 -16.09 11.39
CA GLY A 322 -21.57 -17.34 11.87
C GLY A 322 -21.69 -18.46 10.84
N LEU A 323 -21.84 -19.70 11.32
CA LEU A 323 -21.96 -20.88 10.48
C LEU A 323 -23.32 -21.52 10.65
N PHE A 324 -23.91 -22.03 9.58
CA PHE A 324 -25.13 -22.82 9.65
C PHE A 324 -24.92 -24.07 10.50
N GLN A 325 -25.79 -24.27 11.49
CA GLN A 325 -25.66 -25.38 12.44
C GLN A 325 -26.43 -26.64 12.03
N SER A 326 -27.52 -26.49 11.26
CA SER A 326 -28.38 -27.58 10.85
C SER A 326 -29.13 -27.24 9.56
N GLN A 327 -29.77 -28.25 8.95
CA GLN A 327 -30.68 -28.03 7.82
C GLN A 327 -31.87 -27.16 8.19
N SER A 328 -32.37 -27.27 9.43
CA SER A 328 -33.46 -26.41 9.93
C SER A 328 -33.05 -24.94 9.99
N ASP A 329 -31.78 -24.67 10.39
CA ASP A 329 -31.22 -23.32 10.42
C ASP A 329 -31.13 -22.73 9.00
N ILE A 330 -30.75 -23.55 8.01
CA ILE A 330 -30.72 -23.15 6.58
C ILE A 330 -32.14 -22.85 6.08
N ASN A 331 -33.08 -23.74 6.37
CA ASN A 331 -34.47 -23.59 5.90
C ASN A 331 -35.22 -22.37 6.49
N GLY A 332 -34.81 -21.95 7.70
CA GLY A 332 -35.34 -20.76 8.38
C GLY A 332 -34.63 -19.45 8.04
N HIS A 333 -33.61 -19.49 7.21
CA HIS A 333 -32.81 -18.33 6.83
C HIS A 333 -33.13 -17.83 5.42
N ALA A 334 -32.72 -16.59 5.10
CA ALA A 334 -32.77 -16.06 3.73
C ALA A 334 -32.00 -16.96 2.75
N PHE A 335 -32.50 -17.11 1.54
CA PHE A 335 -31.90 -17.98 0.53
C PHE A 335 -30.54 -17.45 0.04
N GLN A 336 -29.45 -18.21 0.30
CA GLN A 336 -28.08 -17.87 -0.11
C GLN A 336 -27.60 -18.55 -1.39
N GLY A 337 -28.46 -19.26 -2.10
CA GLY A 337 -28.10 -20.05 -3.28
C GLY A 337 -28.28 -21.55 -3.07
N ALA A 338 -28.14 -22.31 -4.14
CA ALA A 338 -28.24 -23.76 -4.07
C ALA A 338 -26.97 -24.39 -3.48
N GLY A 339 -27.14 -25.55 -2.81
CA GLY A 339 -26.01 -26.36 -2.32
C GLY A 339 -25.43 -25.89 -0.99
N ILE A 340 -26.07 -24.99 -0.28
CA ILE A 340 -25.72 -24.62 1.10
C ILE A 340 -26.01 -25.80 2.02
N VAL A 341 -25.06 -26.11 2.89
CA VAL A 341 -25.16 -27.20 3.85
C VAL A 341 -24.67 -26.75 5.24
N PRO A 342 -25.00 -27.48 6.32
CA PRO A 342 -24.50 -27.17 7.66
C PRO A 342 -22.97 -27.04 7.66
N GLY A 343 -22.47 -26.02 8.35
CA GLY A 343 -21.06 -25.63 8.41
C GLY A 343 -20.62 -24.62 7.35
N ASP A 344 -21.49 -24.23 6.42
CA ASP A 344 -21.24 -23.09 5.54
C ASP A 344 -21.47 -21.76 6.26
N ILE A 345 -20.82 -20.69 5.76
CA ILE A 345 -20.95 -19.34 6.33
C ILE A 345 -22.36 -18.81 6.06
N LYS A 346 -22.98 -18.26 7.10
CA LYS A 346 -24.30 -17.66 7.10
C LYS A 346 -24.17 -16.14 6.98
N TYR A 347 -24.86 -15.53 6.05
CA TYR A 347 -24.79 -14.09 5.77
C TYR A 347 -26.09 -13.38 6.13
N LYS A 348 -25.96 -12.14 6.57
CA LYS A 348 -27.10 -11.30 6.96
C LYS A 348 -27.83 -10.79 5.74
N ASP A 349 -29.14 -10.93 5.74
CA ASP A 349 -30.06 -10.26 4.82
C ASP A 349 -30.24 -8.82 5.30
N LEU A 350 -29.63 -7.87 4.58
CA LEU A 350 -29.62 -6.45 4.97
C LEU A 350 -30.90 -5.71 4.54
N ASN A 351 -31.50 -6.11 3.43
CA ASN A 351 -32.69 -5.48 2.90
C ASN A 351 -34.01 -6.17 3.30
N GLY A 352 -33.93 -7.39 3.86
CA GLY A 352 -35.06 -8.16 4.37
C GLY A 352 -35.93 -8.77 3.26
N ASP A 353 -35.37 -8.98 2.05
CA ASP A 353 -36.14 -9.54 0.92
C ASP A 353 -36.15 -11.07 0.88
N GLY A 354 -35.45 -11.73 1.82
CA GLY A 354 -35.38 -13.19 1.91
C GLY A 354 -34.35 -13.82 0.97
N ILE A 355 -33.53 -13.05 0.29
CA ILE A 355 -32.50 -13.54 -0.67
C ILE A 355 -31.17 -12.84 -0.45
N ILE A 356 -30.12 -13.57 -0.13
CA ILE A 356 -28.77 -13.01 -0.02
C ILE A 356 -28.17 -12.82 -1.41
N ASN A 357 -27.93 -11.57 -1.78
CA ASN A 357 -27.37 -11.20 -3.09
C ASN A 357 -26.50 -9.93 -2.99
N GLY A 358 -26.14 -9.31 -4.12
CA GLY A 358 -25.31 -8.09 -4.16
C GLY A 358 -25.88 -6.90 -3.37
N ASN A 359 -27.19 -6.88 -3.09
CA ASN A 359 -27.83 -5.83 -2.31
C ASN A 359 -27.53 -5.93 -0.80
N ASP A 360 -27.05 -7.10 -0.33
CA ASP A 360 -26.72 -7.35 1.07
C ASP A 360 -25.22 -7.13 1.37
N GLN A 361 -24.49 -6.58 0.43
CA GLN A 361 -23.11 -6.16 0.66
C GLN A 361 -23.07 -4.77 1.27
N THR A 362 -22.14 -4.55 2.20
CA THR A 362 -21.92 -3.25 2.84
C THR A 362 -20.43 -3.03 3.09
N ALA A 363 -20.07 -1.87 3.61
CA ALA A 363 -18.71 -1.56 4.04
C ALA A 363 -18.31 -2.45 5.24
N ILE A 364 -17.30 -3.31 5.08
CA ILE A 364 -16.93 -4.33 6.08
C ILE A 364 -15.54 -4.14 6.68
N GLY A 365 -14.68 -3.31 6.13
CA GLY A 365 -13.34 -3.05 6.67
C GLY A 365 -12.53 -2.13 5.77
N ASN A 366 -11.46 -1.56 6.31
CA ASN A 366 -10.55 -0.71 5.56
C ASN A 366 -9.14 -1.32 5.55
N THR A 367 -8.61 -1.59 4.36
CA THR A 367 -7.26 -2.18 4.17
C THR A 367 -6.15 -1.13 4.13
N LYS A 368 -6.45 0.13 4.35
CA LYS A 368 -5.46 1.21 4.47
C LYS A 368 -5.40 1.69 5.91
N PRO A 369 -4.25 1.58 6.59
CA PRO A 369 -4.12 2.07 7.96
C PRO A 369 -4.48 3.56 8.04
N LEU A 370 -5.22 3.93 9.08
CA LEU A 370 -5.55 5.34 9.35
C LEU A 370 -4.72 5.92 10.48
N ILE A 371 -4.02 5.11 11.25
CA ILE A 371 -3.14 5.53 12.33
C ILE A 371 -1.78 4.87 12.14
N TYR A 372 -0.73 5.68 12.13
CA TYR A 372 0.66 5.25 12.12
C TYR A 372 1.34 5.78 13.37
N TYR A 373 2.16 4.96 14.00
CA TYR A 373 2.93 5.38 15.16
C TYR A 373 4.29 4.69 15.19
N GLY A 374 5.25 5.40 15.73
CA GLY A 374 6.60 4.91 15.89
C GLY A 374 7.29 5.54 17.09
N LEU A 375 8.31 4.86 17.56
CA LEU A 375 9.18 5.35 18.62
C LEU A 375 10.62 4.96 18.30
N ASN A 376 11.46 5.96 18.10
CA ASN A 376 12.91 5.75 18.03
C ASN A 376 13.52 6.18 19.36
N THR A 377 14.21 5.29 20.04
CA THR A 377 14.81 5.55 21.34
C THR A 377 16.15 4.86 21.47
N GLY A 378 17.02 5.44 22.29
CA GLY A 378 18.32 4.85 22.54
C GLY A 378 19.10 5.58 23.61
N PHE A 379 20.21 4.99 23.98
CA PHE A 379 21.16 5.61 24.91
C PHE A 379 22.60 5.18 24.61
N SER A 380 23.54 5.97 25.09
CA SER A 380 24.95 5.59 25.12
C SER A 380 25.53 5.86 26.50
N TYR A 381 26.38 4.94 26.98
CA TYR A 381 27.05 5.02 28.27
C TYR A 381 28.42 4.30 28.25
N LYS A 382 29.49 5.03 28.48
CA LYS A 382 30.87 4.48 28.61
C LYS A 382 31.23 3.46 27.50
N GLY A 383 30.96 3.79 26.25
CA GLY A 383 31.24 2.95 25.08
C GLY A 383 30.14 2.00 24.67
N PHE A 384 29.20 1.67 25.54
CA PHE A 384 27.97 0.97 25.15
C PHE A 384 26.96 1.91 24.51
N ASP A 385 26.28 1.45 23.47
CA ASP A 385 25.17 2.13 22.86
C ASP A 385 24.04 1.14 22.52
N VAL A 386 22.82 1.61 22.68
CA VAL A 386 21.61 0.88 22.33
C VAL A 386 20.70 1.79 21.53
N SER A 387 20.14 1.29 20.44
CA SER A 387 19.06 1.96 19.71
C SER A 387 17.94 0.99 19.40
N ILE A 388 16.68 1.45 19.50
CA ILE A 388 15.48 0.65 19.25
C ILE A 388 14.49 1.48 18.45
N LEU A 389 14.02 0.90 17.34
CA LEU A 389 12.92 1.45 16.55
C LEU A 389 11.69 0.56 16.70
N PHE A 390 10.64 1.14 17.24
CA PHE A 390 9.29 0.59 17.24
C PHE A 390 8.48 1.18 16.08
N GLN A 391 7.71 0.34 15.41
CA GLN A 391 6.80 0.72 14.34
C GLN A 391 5.46 0.04 14.54
N GLY A 392 4.37 0.76 14.32
CA GLY A 392 3.05 0.18 14.39
C GLY A 392 2.01 0.93 13.56
N VAL A 393 0.91 0.24 13.33
CA VAL A 393 -0.28 0.80 12.70
C VAL A 393 -1.52 0.38 13.48
N ALA A 394 -2.55 1.20 13.40
CA ALA A 394 -3.86 0.90 13.95
C ALA A 394 -4.97 1.34 13.00
N ASN A 395 -6.19 0.89 13.30
CA ASN A 395 -7.36 1.08 12.46
C ASN A 395 -7.11 0.57 11.03
N ASN A 396 -6.65 -0.68 10.95
CA ASN A 396 -6.34 -1.39 9.72
C ASN A 396 -6.96 -2.79 9.74
N SER A 397 -7.51 -3.21 8.61
CA SER A 397 -8.09 -4.54 8.43
C SER A 397 -7.36 -5.28 7.32
N MET A 398 -7.30 -6.59 7.42
CA MET A 398 -6.83 -7.48 6.37
C MET A 398 -7.93 -8.46 5.97
N LEU A 399 -8.03 -8.75 4.68
CA LEU A 399 -8.92 -9.76 4.13
C LEU A 399 -8.10 -11.03 3.88
N LEU A 400 -8.34 -12.06 4.67
CA LEU A 400 -7.62 -13.33 4.60
C LEU A 400 -8.29 -14.26 3.57
N THR A 401 -7.72 -14.35 2.39
CA THR A 401 -8.25 -15.15 1.27
C THR A 401 -7.14 -15.89 0.53
N GLY A 402 -7.57 -16.84 -0.31
CA GLY A 402 -6.65 -17.56 -1.20
C GLY A 402 -6.01 -18.80 -0.59
N SER A 403 -4.99 -19.31 -1.26
CA SER A 403 -4.37 -20.60 -0.96
C SER A 403 -3.71 -20.71 0.41
N GLY A 404 -3.44 -19.60 1.08
CA GLY A 404 -2.91 -19.60 2.44
C GLY A 404 -3.96 -19.78 3.53
N TYR A 405 -5.26 -19.65 3.18
CA TYR A 405 -6.38 -19.64 4.13
C TYR A 405 -7.44 -20.68 3.80
N TRP A 406 -7.69 -20.92 2.53
CA TRP A 406 -8.66 -21.90 2.05
C TRP A 406 -7.97 -23.22 1.74
N GLY A 407 -8.37 -24.27 2.42
CA GLY A 407 -7.82 -25.61 2.19
C GLY A 407 -8.39 -26.26 0.95
N PHE A 408 -7.68 -27.22 0.41
CA PHE A 408 -8.11 -28.11 -0.68
C PHE A 408 -8.58 -27.42 -1.96
N LEU A 409 -8.03 -26.25 -2.27
CA LEU A 409 -8.23 -25.59 -3.57
C LEU A 409 -7.75 -26.50 -4.72
N ASN A 410 -8.04 -26.12 -5.97
CA ASN A 410 -7.68 -26.89 -7.17
C ASN A 410 -8.17 -28.35 -7.13
N ASN A 411 -9.45 -28.53 -6.84
CA ASN A 411 -10.10 -29.86 -6.77
C ASN A 411 -9.45 -30.82 -5.75
N GLY A 412 -9.00 -30.28 -4.62
CA GLY A 412 -8.41 -31.07 -3.56
C GLY A 412 -6.89 -31.22 -3.62
N LEU A 413 -6.25 -30.68 -4.65
CA LEU A 413 -4.77 -30.70 -4.79
C LEU A 413 -4.08 -29.64 -3.92
N GLY A 414 -4.83 -28.67 -3.38
CA GLY A 414 -4.32 -27.66 -2.45
C GLY A 414 -4.06 -28.23 -1.07
N GLN A 415 -3.19 -27.56 -0.32
CA GLN A 415 -2.85 -27.95 1.04
C GLN A 415 -3.99 -27.64 2.03
N ALA A 416 -4.00 -28.36 3.15
CA ALA A 416 -4.73 -27.99 4.37
C ALA A 416 -3.73 -27.40 5.38
N TYR A 417 -4.22 -26.52 6.24
CA TYR A 417 -3.43 -25.83 7.25
C TYR A 417 -3.97 -26.13 8.66
N GLU A 418 -3.16 -25.94 9.67
CA GLU A 418 -3.52 -26.20 11.08
C GLU A 418 -4.82 -25.51 11.51
N GLN A 419 -5.06 -24.30 11.01
CA GLN A 419 -6.29 -23.56 11.30
C GLN A 419 -7.58 -24.32 10.91
N GLN A 420 -7.53 -25.22 9.91
CA GLN A 420 -8.67 -26.05 9.50
C GLN A 420 -8.95 -27.24 10.46
N LEU A 421 -8.10 -27.47 11.46
CA LEU A 421 -8.43 -28.41 12.54
C LEU A 421 -9.63 -27.92 13.36
N ASN A 422 -9.83 -26.60 13.45
CA ASN A 422 -10.96 -25.96 14.14
C ASN A 422 -12.20 -25.81 13.24
N ARG A 423 -12.29 -26.62 12.19
CA ARG A 423 -13.42 -26.60 11.25
C ARG A 423 -14.71 -27.09 11.87
N TRP A 424 -15.80 -26.67 11.28
CA TRP A 424 -17.12 -27.18 11.59
C TRP A 424 -17.26 -28.66 11.18
N THR A 425 -17.74 -29.46 12.09
CA THR A 425 -18.26 -30.84 11.94
C THR A 425 -19.45 -30.97 12.87
N PRO A 426 -20.31 -31.97 12.73
CA PRO A 426 -21.40 -32.19 13.70
C PRO A 426 -20.91 -32.26 15.15
N ALA A 427 -19.72 -32.80 15.41
CA ALA A 427 -19.11 -32.90 16.73
C ALA A 427 -18.50 -31.60 17.25
N THR A 428 -18.12 -30.68 16.38
CA THR A 428 -17.47 -29.40 16.71
C THR A 428 -18.37 -28.20 16.47
N ALA A 429 -19.63 -28.40 16.13
CA ALA A 429 -20.56 -27.36 15.70
C ALA A 429 -20.63 -26.14 16.63
N ALA A 430 -20.62 -26.36 17.95
CA ALA A 430 -20.68 -25.30 18.95
C ALA A 430 -19.38 -24.51 19.14
N THR A 431 -18.23 -25.06 18.73
CA THR A 431 -16.89 -24.47 19.00
C THR A 431 -16.08 -24.15 17.76
N ALA A 432 -16.59 -24.54 16.58
CA ALA A 432 -15.89 -24.34 15.32
C ALA A 432 -15.66 -22.84 15.02
N THR A 433 -14.44 -22.51 14.66
CA THR A 433 -14.02 -21.16 14.25
C THR A 433 -13.65 -21.08 12.76
N TYR A 434 -13.77 -22.23 12.06
CA TYR A 434 -13.53 -22.34 10.62
C TYR A 434 -14.72 -23.08 9.99
N PRO A 435 -15.14 -22.72 8.75
CA PRO A 435 -16.26 -23.39 8.08
C PRO A 435 -15.95 -24.87 7.85
N ARG A 436 -16.97 -25.64 7.47
CA ARG A 436 -16.72 -27.01 6.99
C ARG A 436 -15.69 -27.02 5.85
N LEU A 437 -14.97 -28.09 5.70
CA LEU A 437 -14.08 -28.26 4.55
C LEU A 437 -14.87 -28.55 3.27
N TRP A 438 -14.32 -28.10 2.16
CA TRP A 438 -14.85 -28.34 0.82
C TRP A 438 -13.71 -28.63 -0.16
N LEU A 439 -14.02 -29.25 -1.28
CA LEU A 439 -13.08 -29.48 -2.38
C LEU A 439 -13.31 -28.44 -3.47
N GLY A 440 -12.22 -27.86 -3.97
CA GLY A 440 -12.30 -26.89 -5.07
C GLY A 440 -12.89 -25.55 -4.64
N ASN A 441 -13.75 -24.99 -5.47
CA ASN A 441 -14.37 -23.68 -5.23
C ASN A 441 -15.69 -23.81 -4.46
N ASN A 442 -15.85 -22.99 -3.45
CA ASN A 442 -17.12 -22.79 -2.73
C ASN A 442 -17.45 -21.29 -2.73
N ASN A 443 -18.30 -20.87 -3.67
CA ASN A 443 -18.62 -19.46 -3.87
C ASN A 443 -19.21 -18.81 -2.61
N ASN A 444 -19.93 -19.56 -1.79
CA ASN A 444 -20.48 -19.06 -0.53
C ASN A 444 -19.36 -18.81 0.49
N ASN A 445 -18.60 -19.85 0.85
CA ASN A 445 -17.59 -19.73 1.90
C ASN A 445 -16.37 -18.88 1.48
N MET A 446 -16.18 -18.69 0.18
CA MET A 446 -15.08 -17.87 -0.37
C MET A 446 -15.51 -16.41 -0.64
N ALA A 447 -16.78 -16.07 -0.43
CA ALA A 447 -17.25 -14.71 -0.63
C ALA A 447 -16.57 -13.72 0.31
N THR A 448 -16.28 -12.52 -0.22
CA THR A 448 -15.76 -11.41 0.59
C THR A 448 -16.77 -11.06 1.68
N SER A 449 -16.37 -11.22 2.93
CA SER A 449 -17.26 -11.06 4.08
C SER A 449 -16.50 -10.71 5.35
N THR A 450 -17.24 -10.28 6.36
CA THR A 450 -16.67 -10.01 7.69
C THR A 450 -16.06 -11.26 8.34
N TYR A 451 -16.40 -12.45 7.87
CA TYR A 451 -15.81 -13.70 8.36
C TYR A 451 -14.30 -13.77 8.09
N TRP A 452 -13.86 -13.25 6.94
CA TRP A 452 -12.47 -13.25 6.51
C TRP A 452 -11.75 -11.92 6.81
N ILE A 453 -12.43 -10.96 7.44
CA ILE A 453 -11.81 -9.71 7.87
C ILE A 453 -11.20 -9.89 9.26
N HIS A 454 -9.90 -9.64 9.35
CA HIS A 454 -9.15 -9.68 10.59
C HIS A 454 -8.46 -8.33 10.84
N SER A 455 -8.10 -8.07 12.10
CA SER A 455 -7.32 -6.89 12.45
C SER A 455 -5.89 -7.03 11.93
N ALA A 456 -5.43 -6.03 11.18
CA ALA A 456 -4.04 -5.86 10.76
C ALA A 456 -3.29 -4.85 11.64
N ASN A 457 -3.81 -4.54 12.84
CA ASN A 457 -3.13 -3.70 13.81
C ASN A 457 -1.91 -4.43 14.37
N TYR A 458 -0.80 -3.73 14.50
CA TYR A 458 0.40 -4.31 15.09
C TYR A 458 1.31 -3.26 15.73
N LEU A 459 2.18 -3.73 16.62
CA LEU A 459 3.38 -3.07 17.09
C LEU A 459 4.58 -4.00 16.84
N ARG A 460 5.64 -3.48 16.22
CA ARG A 460 6.83 -4.25 15.88
C ARG A 460 8.08 -3.60 16.43
N ILE A 461 8.97 -4.40 17.02
CA ILE A 461 10.36 -4.01 17.20
C ILE A 461 11.03 -4.16 15.83
N LYS A 462 11.08 -3.03 15.09
CA LYS A 462 11.53 -3.01 13.69
C LYS A 462 13.03 -3.18 13.58
N ASN A 463 13.77 -2.42 14.40
CA ASN A 463 15.20 -2.53 14.52
C ASN A 463 15.62 -2.44 15.99
N ILE A 464 16.62 -3.21 16.36
CA ILE A 464 17.35 -3.07 17.61
C ILE A 464 18.82 -3.22 17.31
N GLU A 465 19.64 -2.35 17.88
CA GLU A 465 21.10 -2.45 17.79
C GLU A 465 21.70 -2.25 19.18
N LEU A 466 22.65 -3.10 19.52
CA LEU A 466 23.50 -3.02 20.68
C LEU A 466 24.95 -2.92 20.22
N GLY A 467 25.63 -1.85 20.56
CA GLY A 467 27.02 -1.59 20.18
C GLY A 467 27.95 -1.42 21.38
N TYR A 468 29.20 -1.68 21.14
CA TYR A 468 30.29 -1.35 22.08
C TYR A 468 31.48 -0.75 21.33
N SER A 469 31.80 0.49 21.64
CA SER A 469 32.97 1.20 21.14
C SER A 469 34.15 1.00 22.09
N PHE A 470 35.20 0.39 21.60
CA PHE A 470 36.38 0.12 22.42
C PHE A 470 37.12 1.41 22.80
N PRO A 471 37.68 1.51 24.04
CA PRO A 471 38.43 2.68 24.47
C PRO A 471 39.66 2.90 23.58
N LYS A 472 39.94 4.16 23.24
CA LYS A 472 41.08 4.54 22.38
C LYS A 472 42.41 4.04 22.93
N SER A 473 42.58 3.97 24.25
CA SER A 473 43.80 3.45 24.91
C SER A 473 44.09 1.97 24.60
N PHE A 474 43.01 1.20 24.37
CA PHE A 474 43.13 -0.23 24.03
C PHE A 474 43.46 -0.42 22.54
N ILE A 475 42.76 0.25 21.64
CA ILE A 475 42.84 0.04 20.18
C ILE A 475 44.08 0.72 19.56
N LYS A 476 44.61 1.78 20.17
CA LYS A 476 45.80 2.50 19.69
C LYS A 476 47.03 1.58 19.62
N LYS A 477 47.14 0.58 20.52
CA LYS A 477 48.22 -0.42 20.49
C LYS A 477 48.22 -1.27 19.21
N ALA A 478 47.05 -1.41 18.56
CA ALA A 478 46.87 -2.12 17.29
C ALA A 478 46.92 -1.19 16.07
N GLY A 479 47.30 0.09 16.24
CA GLY A 479 47.29 1.08 15.14
C GLY A 479 45.94 1.56 14.70
N LEU A 480 44.88 1.31 15.50
CA LEU A 480 43.49 1.62 15.14
C LEU A 480 43.07 2.94 15.80
N THR A 481 42.25 3.72 15.08
CA THR A 481 41.68 4.99 15.57
C THR A 481 40.29 4.84 16.16
N GLU A 482 39.50 3.89 15.62
CA GLU A 482 38.16 3.59 16.10
C GLU A 482 37.84 2.11 15.88
N THR A 483 37.20 1.48 16.84
CA THR A 483 36.72 0.10 16.72
C THR A 483 35.40 -0.02 17.47
N ARG A 484 34.34 -0.51 16.78
CA ARG A 484 33.03 -0.76 17.36
C ARG A 484 32.51 -2.13 16.95
N LEU A 485 32.21 -2.98 17.94
CA LEU A 485 31.50 -4.23 17.77
C LEU A 485 30.01 -3.96 17.93
N PHE A 486 29.17 -4.54 17.08
CA PHE A 486 27.73 -4.39 17.22
C PHE A 486 26.95 -5.66 16.85
N LEU A 487 25.79 -5.80 17.49
CA LEU A 487 24.77 -6.77 17.19
C LEU A 487 23.51 -6.01 16.80
N ASN A 488 22.96 -6.28 15.63
CA ASN A 488 21.66 -5.72 15.27
C ASN A 488 20.67 -6.80 14.85
N ALA A 489 19.39 -6.50 15.06
CA ALA A 489 18.31 -7.37 14.65
C ALA A 489 17.18 -6.54 13.99
N THR A 490 16.60 -7.11 12.94
CA THR A 490 15.47 -6.52 12.22
C THR A 490 14.23 -7.41 12.35
N ASN A 491 13.06 -6.80 12.51
CA ASN A 491 11.76 -7.48 12.66
C ASN A 491 11.75 -8.52 13.80
N LEU A 492 12.37 -8.21 14.94
CA LEU A 492 12.66 -9.17 16.00
C LEU A 492 11.37 -9.71 16.65
N PHE A 493 10.42 -8.84 16.98
CA PHE A 493 9.14 -9.19 17.55
C PHE A 493 8.01 -8.37 16.92
N THR A 494 6.90 -9.03 16.60
CA THR A 494 5.66 -8.42 16.14
C THR A 494 4.53 -8.80 17.09
N PHE A 495 3.88 -7.81 17.67
CA PHE A 495 2.70 -7.97 18.52
C PHE A 495 1.47 -7.67 17.67
N SER A 496 0.67 -8.68 17.39
CA SER A 496 -0.57 -8.61 16.60
C SER A 496 -1.59 -9.57 17.15
N SER A 497 -2.88 -9.27 17.00
CA SER A 497 -3.96 -10.18 17.34
C SER A 497 -4.08 -11.35 16.37
N THR A 498 -3.62 -11.18 15.13
CA THR A 498 -3.65 -12.23 14.11
C THR A 498 -2.35 -13.02 14.13
N LYS A 499 -2.49 -14.33 14.32
CA LYS A 499 -1.36 -15.28 14.34
C LYS A 499 -1.15 -15.87 12.94
N ASN A 500 0.05 -16.42 12.71
CA ASN A 500 0.42 -17.15 11.49
C ASN A 500 0.48 -16.34 10.20
N VAL A 501 0.27 -15.03 10.25
CA VAL A 501 0.46 -14.10 9.12
C VAL A 501 1.14 -12.84 9.58
N ASP A 502 1.89 -12.22 8.68
CA ASP A 502 2.45 -10.91 8.95
C ASP A 502 1.39 -9.83 8.66
N PRO A 503 1.06 -8.96 9.63
CA PRO A 503 0.03 -7.94 9.45
C PRO A 503 0.42 -6.86 8.44
N GLU A 504 1.70 -6.76 8.07
CA GLU A 504 2.21 -5.81 7.07
C GLU A 504 2.21 -6.41 5.66
N ASP A 505 2.33 -7.75 5.53
CA ASP A 505 2.37 -8.47 4.25
C ASP A 505 1.56 -9.78 4.30
N TYR A 506 0.26 -9.66 4.55
CA TYR A 506 -0.66 -10.79 4.67
C TYR A 506 -1.07 -11.42 3.32
N THR A 507 -0.78 -10.77 2.21
CA THR A 507 -1.05 -11.28 0.87
C THR A 507 0.06 -12.21 0.36
N ASN A 508 1.25 -12.11 0.94
CA ASN A 508 2.39 -12.93 0.60
C ASN A 508 2.48 -14.12 1.58
N LEU A 509 2.53 -15.32 1.05
CA LEU A 509 2.67 -16.54 1.87
C LEU A 509 4.07 -16.70 2.47
N TYR A 510 5.04 -15.92 2.02
CA TYR A 510 6.39 -15.94 2.56
C TYR A 510 6.52 -14.88 3.67
N PRO A 511 6.77 -15.27 4.91
CA PRO A 511 6.77 -14.34 6.04
C PRO A 511 7.96 -13.37 5.97
N ILE A 512 7.76 -12.17 6.50
CA ILE A 512 8.85 -11.20 6.69
C ILE A 512 9.93 -11.80 7.59
N MET A 513 11.16 -11.78 7.10
CA MET A 513 12.29 -12.43 7.78
C MET A 513 12.73 -11.64 9.02
N LYS A 514 13.07 -12.38 10.07
CA LYS A 514 13.89 -11.89 11.19
C LYS A 514 15.35 -12.03 10.78
N VAL A 515 16.09 -10.94 10.87
CA VAL A 515 17.52 -10.94 10.51
C VAL A 515 18.32 -10.50 11.73
N ILE A 516 19.35 -11.25 12.07
CA ILE A 516 20.28 -10.93 13.15
C ILE A 516 21.68 -10.88 12.55
N ASN A 517 22.37 -9.78 12.74
CA ASN A 517 23.73 -9.57 12.24
C ASN A 517 24.67 -9.22 13.39
N VAL A 518 25.89 -9.72 13.29
CA VAL A 518 27.03 -9.27 14.09
C VAL A 518 27.99 -8.56 13.16
N GLY A 519 28.47 -7.38 13.55
CA GLY A 519 29.37 -6.59 12.73
C GLY A 519 30.47 -5.94 13.55
N LEU A 520 31.59 -5.67 12.88
CA LEU A 520 32.76 -5.00 13.43
C LEU A 520 33.12 -3.84 12.50
N ASN A 521 33.07 -2.63 13.03
CA ASN A 521 33.58 -1.43 12.35
C ASN A 521 34.99 -1.13 12.83
N ILE A 522 35.93 -0.99 11.92
CA ILE A 522 37.34 -0.67 12.20
C ILE A 522 37.71 0.54 11.36
N LYS A 523 38.36 1.50 12.00
CA LYS A 523 38.96 2.66 11.34
C LYS A 523 40.47 2.69 11.67
N LEU A 524 41.30 2.72 10.63
CA LEU A 524 42.77 2.82 10.69
C LEU A 524 43.21 4.24 10.90
#